data_1d1b8452d360753a1cf0978fb98e3e1c
#
_entry.id   1d1b8452d360753a1cf0978fb98e3e1c
#
_cell.length_a   1.000
_cell.length_b   1.000
_cell.length_c   1.000
_cell.angle_alpha   90.00
_cell.angle_beta   90.00
_cell.angle_gamma   90.00
#
_symmetry.space_group_name_H-M   'P 1'
#
loop_
_entity.id
_entity.type
_entity.pdbx_description
1 polymer ?
#
loop_
_entity_poly.entity_id
_entity_poly.type
_entity_poly.pdbx_seq_one_letter_code
_entity_poly.pdbx_strand_id
1 'polypeptide(L)'
;MRFEGTAAYVADKDLMVAVNAAIALERPLLVKGEPGTGKTELARQVAAALGLDLIEWHVKSTTRAQQGLYEYDAVSRLRDSQLGDQRFNDIRNYIKRGKLWDAFAAGKKVVLLIDEIDKADIEFPNDLLQELDRMEFFVYETGETIRATVRPIVIITSNNEKELPDAFLRRCFFHYIRFPDVETLHKIVDVHYPGIKQNLVRAALTQFYEIRDVPGLKKKPSTSEALDWIRLLVADDIAPEDLRAEPKNALPKLHGALLKNEQDVHLFERLAFMARRQG
;
A
#
# COMPACT_ATOMS: atom_id res chain seq x y z
N MET A 1 -1.98 -1.56 -24.01
CA MET A 1 -2.41 -0.93 -22.74
C MET A 1 -1.27 -0.12 -22.21
N ARG A 2 -1.50 1.12 -21.83
CA ARG A 2 -0.48 2.02 -21.26
C ARG A 2 -1.09 2.84 -20.12
N PHE A 3 -0.41 2.90 -19.00
CA PHE A 3 -0.78 3.74 -17.88
C PHE A 3 -0.20 5.14 -18.05
N GLU A 4 -1.04 6.16 -18.02
CA GLU A 4 -0.67 7.57 -18.21
C GLU A 4 -1.01 8.43 -16.97
N GLY A 5 -1.30 7.77 -15.84
CA GLY A 5 -1.81 8.42 -14.64
C GLY A 5 -3.34 8.57 -14.67
N THR A 6 -3.87 9.17 -13.62
CA THR A 6 -5.30 9.49 -13.48
C THR A 6 -5.46 10.88 -12.85
N ALA A 7 -6.64 11.46 -12.94
CA ALA A 7 -6.93 12.72 -12.26
C ALA A 7 -6.96 12.59 -10.71
N ALA A 8 -7.14 11.36 -10.21
CA ALA A 8 -7.22 11.05 -8.78
C ALA A 8 -5.90 10.63 -8.13
N TYR A 9 -4.82 10.52 -8.91
CA TYR A 9 -3.52 10.04 -8.42
C TYR A 9 -2.36 10.76 -9.10
N VAL A 10 -1.53 11.41 -8.31
CA VAL A 10 -0.34 12.13 -8.80
C VAL A 10 0.77 11.13 -9.03
N ALA A 11 0.90 10.65 -10.28
CA ALA A 11 2.01 9.78 -10.70
C ALA A 11 3.11 10.62 -11.35
N ASP A 12 4.35 10.45 -10.91
CA ASP A 12 5.50 11.01 -11.63
C ASP A 12 5.84 10.21 -12.89
N LYS A 13 6.71 10.77 -13.73
CA LYS A 13 7.10 10.13 -15.00
C LYS A 13 7.80 8.79 -14.78
N ASP A 14 8.63 8.69 -13.77
CA ASP A 14 9.41 7.48 -13.48
C ASP A 14 8.52 6.35 -13.02
N LEU A 15 7.52 6.64 -12.20
CA LEU A 15 6.51 5.68 -11.78
C LEU A 15 5.67 5.17 -12.97
N MET A 16 5.24 6.08 -13.86
CA MET A 16 4.50 5.69 -15.07
C MET A 16 5.35 4.80 -15.98
N VAL A 17 6.64 5.12 -16.14
CA VAL A 17 7.60 4.28 -16.89
C VAL A 17 7.74 2.91 -16.23
N ALA A 18 7.87 2.84 -14.91
CA ALA A 18 8.01 1.59 -14.18
C ALA A 18 6.77 0.68 -14.33
N VAL A 19 5.56 1.24 -14.19
CA VAL A 19 4.30 0.53 -14.41
C VAL A 19 4.25 -0.04 -15.83
N ASN A 20 4.51 0.79 -16.84
CA ASN A 20 4.44 0.38 -18.24
C ASN A 20 5.52 -0.64 -18.60
N ALA A 21 6.72 -0.53 -18.04
CA ALA A 21 7.79 -1.50 -18.23
C ALA A 21 7.42 -2.86 -17.61
N ALA A 22 6.87 -2.89 -16.40
CA ALA A 22 6.41 -4.12 -15.76
C ALA A 22 5.31 -4.80 -16.58
N ILE A 23 4.35 -4.04 -17.12
CA ILE A 23 3.30 -4.54 -18.01
C ILE A 23 3.89 -5.13 -19.30
N ALA A 24 4.83 -4.42 -19.95
CA ALA A 24 5.45 -4.85 -21.20
C ALA A 24 6.34 -6.09 -21.04
N LEU A 25 7.04 -6.21 -19.90
CA LEU A 25 7.89 -7.35 -19.55
C LEU A 25 7.10 -8.52 -18.97
N GLU A 26 5.81 -8.34 -18.70
CA GLU A 26 4.96 -9.32 -18.00
C GLU A 26 5.57 -9.81 -16.66
N ARG A 27 6.23 -8.89 -15.94
CA ARG A 27 6.84 -9.13 -14.64
C ARG A 27 6.04 -8.45 -13.53
N PRO A 28 6.02 -8.99 -12.30
CA PRO A 28 5.49 -8.29 -11.15
C PRO A 28 6.18 -6.94 -10.95
N LEU A 29 5.40 -5.89 -10.69
CA LEU A 29 5.92 -4.59 -10.27
C LEU A 29 6.03 -4.57 -8.74
N LEU A 30 7.23 -4.54 -8.21
CA LEU A 30 7.47 -4.32 -6.78
C LEU A 30 7.63 -2.83 -6.50
N VAL A 31 6.71 -2.29 -5.72
CA VAL A 31 6.71 -0.89 -5.31
C VAL A 31 7.08 -0.80 -3.84
N LYS A 32 8.24 -0.22 -3.56
CA LYS A 32 8.68 0.08 -2.19
C LYS A 32 8.55 1.58 -1.90
N GLY A 33 8.43 1.94 -0.63
CA GLY A 33 8.39 3.33 -0.18
C GLY A 33 7.91 3.46 1.25
N GLU A 34 8.03 4.66 1.82
CA GLU A 34 7.53 4.95 3.17
C GLU A 34 6.02 4.67 3.29
N PRO A 35 5.51 4.36 4.49
CA PRO A 35 4.06 4.27 4.72
C PRO A 35 3.35 5.55 4.28
N GLY A 36 2.16 5.39 3.70
CA GLY A 36 1.32 6.53 3.27
C GLY A 36 1.77 7.24 1.98
N THR A 37 2.69 6.66 1.18
CA THR A 37 3.10 7.22 -0.12
C THR A 37 2.22 6.82 -1.30
N GLY A 38 1.06 6.21 -1.05
CA GLY A 38 0.09 5.88 -2.11
C GLY A 38 0.36 4.59 -2.88
N LYS A 39 1.18 3.67 -2.34
CA LYS A 39 1.52 2.38 -3.00
C LYS A 39 0.30 1.50 -3.30
N THR A 40 -0.57 1.32 -2.32
CA THR A 40 -1.82 0.55 -2.47
C THR A 40 -2.76 1.23 -3.47
N GLU A 41 -2.85 2.56 -3.39
CA GLU A 41 -3.68 3.36 -4.29
C GLU A 41 -3.21 3.27 -5.74
N LEU A 42 -1.90 3.15 -5.99
CA LEU A 42 -1.37 2.95 -7.34
C LEU A 42 -2.05 1.77 -8.06
N ALA A 43 -2.22 0.63 -7.39
CA ALA A 43 -2.82 -0.55 -8.01
C ALA A 43 -4.29 -0.30 -8.41
N ARG A 44 -5.04 0.41 -7.57
CA ARG A 44 -6.43 0.82 -7.86
C ARG A 44 -6.48 1.74 -9.07
N GLN A 45 -5.59 2.71 -9.12
CA GLN A 45 -5.54 3.69 -10.20
C GLN A 45 -5.04 3.08 -11.52
N VAL A 46 -4.12 2.11 -11.47
CA VAL A 46 -3.73 1.33 -12.65
C VAL A 46 -4.90 0.50 -13.17
N ALA A 47 -5.64 -0.17 -12.30
CA ALA A 47 -6.82 -0.94 -12.69
C ALA A 47 -7.90 -0.04 -13.31
N ALA A 48 -8.21 1.08 -12.66
CA ALA A 48 -9.20 2.05 -13.15
C ALA A 48 -8.80 2.66 -14.50
N ALA A 49 -7.55 3.12 -14.65
CA ALA A 49 -7.05 3.73 -15.87
C ALA A 49 -7.04 2.77 -17.08
N LEU A 50 -6.83 1.47 -16.82
CA LEU A 50 -6.80 0.45 -17.86
C LEU A 50 -8.16 -0.24 -18.08
N GLY A 51 -9.19 0.11 -17.29
CA GLY A 51 -10.52 -0.51 -17.35
C GLY A 51 -10.51 -1.98 -16.97
N LEU A 52 -9.66 -2.37 -15.99
CA LEU A 52 -9.47 -3.75 -15.56
C LEU A 52 -10.04 -3.98 -14.16
N ASP A 53 -10.49 -5.21 -13.90
CA ASP A 53 -10.85 -5.60 -12.54
C ASP A 53 -9.61 -5.68 -11.65
N LEU A 54 -9.78 -5.28 -10.38
CA LEU A 54 -8.77 -5.36 -9.34
C LEU A 54 -9.08 -6.51 -8.39
N ILE A 55 -8.08 -7.35 -8.14
CA ILE A 55 -8.10 -8.39 -7.13
C ILE A 55 -7.07 -8.00 -6.06
N GLU A 56 -7.53 -7.76 -4.84
CA GLU A 56 -6.66 -7.34 -3.73
C GLU A 56 -6.40 -8.49 -2.76
N TRP A 57 -5.13 -8.70 -2.43
CA TRP A 57 -4.67 -9.61 -1.40
C TRP A 57 -3.82 -8.86 -0.37
N HIS A 58 -4.42 -8.55 0.78
CA HIS A 58 -3.72 -7.92 1.89
C HIS A 58 -2.98 -8.97 2.73
N VAL A 59 -1.68 -8.87 2.76
CA VAL A 59 -0.80 -9.77 3.51
C VAL A 59 -0.74 -9.35 4.98
N LYS A 60 -0.87 -10.33 5.88
CA LYS A 60 -0.77 -10.15 7.33
C LYS A 60 0.42 -10.96 7.86
N SER A 61 0.86 -10.69 9.09
CA SER A 61 1.94 -11.45 9.73
C SER A 61 1.66 -12.96 9.83
N THR A 62 0.40 -13.36 9.82
CA THR A 62 -0.04 -14.76 9.87
C THR A 62 -0.34 -15.36 8.50
N THR A 63 -0.23 -14.57 7.42
CA THR A 63 -0.55 -15.01 6.07
C THR A 63 0.51 -16.00 5.58
N ARG A 64 0.05 -17.12 5.01
CA ARG A 64 0.88 -18.12 4.35
C ARG A 64 0.67 -18.07 2.84
N ALA A 65 1.70 -18.39 2.06
CA ALA A 65 1.64 -18.39 0.60
C ALA A 65 0.51 -19.28 0.06
N GLN A 66 0.31 -20.46 0.67
CA GLN A 66 -0.77 -21.38 0.32
C GLN A 66 -2.16 -20.74 0.34
N GLN A 67 -2.43 -19.79 1.26
CA GLN A 67 -3.72 -19.10 1.36
C GLN A 67 -4.02 -18.20 0.15
N GLY A 68 -2.98 -17.74 -0.54
CA GLY A 68 -3.14 -17.04 -1.82
C GLY A 68 -3.57 -17.95 -2.95
N LEU A 69 -3.22 -19.24 -2.86
CA LEU A 69 -3.58 -20.27 -3.83
C LEU A 69 -4.97 -20.82 -3.50
N TYR A 70 -5.07 -21.60 -2.44
CA TYR A 70 -6.33 -22.14 -1.92
C TYR A 70 -6.17 -22.69 -0.50
N GLU A 71 -7.28 -22.92 0.16
CA GLU A 71 -7.36 -23.64 1.44
C GLU A 71 -8.31 -24.82 1.30
N TYR A 72 -7.87 -26.00 1.78
CA TYR A 72 -8.71 -27.19 1.83
C TYR A 72 -9.28 -27.39 3.23
N ASP A 73 -10.64 -27.39 3.35
CA ASP A 73 -11.36 -27.57 4.61
C ASP A 73 -11.66 -29.05 4.87
N ALA A 74 -10.61 -29.79 5.24
CA ALA A 74 -10.70 -31.22 5.55
C ALA A 74 -11.64 -31.51 6.75
N VAL A 75 -11.71 -30.58 7.70
CA VAL A 75 -12.53 -30.74 8.92
C VAL A 75 -14.01 -30.72 8.56
N SER A 76 -14.44 -29.73 7.78
CA SER A 76 -15.83 -29.66 7.31
C SER A 76 -16.20 -30.86 6.45
N ARG A 77 -15.30 -31.33 5.59
CA ARG A 77 -15.54 -32.54 4.78
C ARG A 77 -15.72 -33.79 5.64
N LEU A 78 -14.86 -33.96 6.64
CA LEU A 78 -14.97 -35.10 7.57
C LEU A 78 -16.30 -35.06 8.34
N ARG A 79 -16.66 -33.89 8.86
CA ARG A 79 -17.94 -33.70 9.56
C ARG A 79 -19.15 -34.03 8.67
N ASP A 80 -19.17 -33.51 7.44
CA ASP A 80 -20.28 -33.73 6.52
C ASP A 80 -20.39 -35.20 6.10
N SER A 81 -19.23 -35.90 5.95
CA SER A 81 -19.19 -37.35 5.74
C SER A 81 -19.82 -38.13 6.91
N GLN A 82 -19.53 -37.73 8.16
CA GLN A 82 -20.10 -38.38 9.35
C GLN A 82 -21.61 -38.14 9.49
N LEU A 83 -22.09 -36.97 9.02
CA LEU A 83 -23.50 -36.60 9.05
C LEU A 83 -24.28 -37.16 7.84
N GLY A 84 -23.63 -37.82 6.88
CA GLY A 84 -24.26 -38.35 5.67
C GLY A 84 -24.66 -37.26 4.66
N ASP A 85 -24.10 -36.06 4.76
CA ASP A 85 -24.37 -34.98 3.81
C ASP A 85 -23.69 -35.30 2.46
N GLN A 86 -24.47 -35.38 1.39
CA GLN A 86 -23.97 -35.75 0.06
C GLN A 86 -22.90 -34.81 -0.52
N ARG A 87 -22.76 -33.60 0.01
CA ARG A 87 -21.71 -32.65 -0.41
C ARG A 87 -20.30 -33.20 -0.25
N PHE A 88 -20.08 -34.18 0.71
CA PHE A 88 -18.76 -34.75 0.93
C PHE A 88 -18.22 -35.53 -0.29
N ASN A 89 -19.09 -35.97 -1.21
CA ASN A 89 -18.69 -36.72 -2.41
C ASN A 89 -17.88 -35.89 -3.40
N ASP A 90 -18.08 -34.56 -3.44
CA ASP A 90 -17.28 -33.68 -4.28
C ASP A 90 -16.31 -32.86 -3.42
N ILE A 91 -15.03 -33.18 -3.53
CA ILE A 91 -13.93 -32.53 -2.82
C ILE A 91 -13.86 -31.03 -3.08
N ARG A 92 -14.32 -30.58 -4.25
CA ARG A 92 -14.31 -29.17 -4.67
C ARG A 92 -15.17 -28.29 -3.75
N ASN A 93 -16.20 -28.85 -3.11
CA ASN A 93 -17.04 -28.14 -2.15
C ASN A 93 -16.28 -27.64 -0.90
N TYR A 94 -15.08 -28.20 -0.66
CA TYR A 94 -14.25 -27.91 0.50
C TYR A 94 -12.94 -27.19 0.13
N ILE A 95 -12.82 -26.73 -1.11
CA ILE A 95 -11.70 -25.92 -1.58
C ILE A 95 -12.13 -24.45 -1.61
N LYS A 96 -11.52 -23.63 -0.77
CA LYS A 96 -11.68 -22.18 -0.76
C LYS A 96 -10.60 -21.57 -1.62
N ARG A 97 -10.98 -20.88 -2.69
CA ARG A 97 -10.04 -20.23 -3.61
C ARG A 97 -9.38 -19.04 -2.94
N GLY A 98 -8.07 -18.90 -3.14
CA GLY A 98 -7.29 -17.75 -2.79
C GLY A 98 -7.24 -16.70 -3.90
N LYS A 99 -6.60 -15.58 -3.64
CA LYS A 99 -6.57 -14.43 -4.57
C LYS A 99 -5.73 -14.67 -5.83
N LEU A 100 -4.67 -15.49 -5.73
CA LEU A 100 -3.92 -15.93 -6.91
C LEU A 100 -4.78 -16.85 -7.80
N TRP A 101 -5.54 -17.77 -7.18
CA TRP A 101 -6.49 -18.58 -7.94
C TRP A 101 -7.45 -17.71 -8.73
N ASP A 102 -8.10 -16.75 -8.03
CA ASP A 102 -9.06 -15.84 -8.66
C ASP A 102 -8.43 -15.10 -9.85
N ALA A 103 -7.17 -14.64 -9.70
CA ALA A 103 -6.46 -13.92 -10.74
C ALA A 103 -6.07 -14.83 -11.92
N PHE A 104 -5.60 -16.06 -11.65
CA PHE A 104 -5.16 -16.99 -12.70
C PHE A 104 -6.36 -17.59 -13.47
N ALA A 105 -7.46 -17.84 -12.77
CA ALA A 105 -8.69 -18.37 -13.38
C ALA A 105 -9.61 -17.29 -13.98
N ALA A 106 -9.21 -16.01 -13.95
CA ALA A 106 -10.07 -14.90 -14.41
C ALA A 106 -10.42 -14.99 -15.91
N GLY A 107 -9.61 -15.65 -16.75
CA GLY A 107 -9.86 -15.76 -18.19
C GLY A 107 -9.74 -14.44 -18.97
N LYS A 108 -9.46 -13.34 -18.29
CA LYS A 108 -9.29 -11.98 -18.82
C LYS A 108 -8.14 -11.27 -18.11
N LYS A 109 -7.67 -10.15 -18.69
CA LYS A 109 -6.66 -9.32 -18.04
C LYS A 109 -7.25 -8.69 -16.77
N VAL A 110 -6.54 -8.84 -15.65
CA VAL A 110 -6.89 -8.27 -14.35
C VAL A 110 -5.65 -7.66 -13.71
N VAL A 111 -5.83 -6.79 -12.73
CA VAL A 111 -4.76 -6.33 -11.83
C VAL A 111 -4.85 -7.14 -10.55
N LEU A 112 -3.74 -7.78 -10.15
CA LEU A 112 -3.59 -8.43 -8.85
C LEU A 112 -2.68 -7.58 -7.98
N LEU A 113 -3.20 -7.10 -6.86
CA LEU A 113 -2.45 -6.42 -5.81
C LEU A 113 -2.09 -7.42 -4.70
N ILE A 114 -0.79 -7.57 -4.43
CA ILE A 114 -0.27 -8.23 -3.22
C ILE A 114 0.25 -7.12 -2.31
N ASP A 115 -0.54 -6.75 -1.32
CA ASP A 115 -0.31 -5.56 -0.50
C ASP A 115 0.46 -5.90 0.77
N GLU A 116 1.52 -5.13 1.06
CA GLU A 116 2.37 -5.23 2.25
C GLU A 116 3.05 -6.61 2.41
N ILE A 117 3.69 -7.09 1.33
CA ILE A 117 4.33 -8.43 1.27
C ILE A 117 5.33 -8.67 2.39
N ASP A 118 5.98 -7.63 2.88
CA ASP A 118 6.98 -7.65 3.95
C ASP A 118 6.40 -7.81 5.37
N LYS A 119 5.06 -7.83 5.52
CA LYS A 119 4.42 -8.18 6.81
C LYS A 119 4.49 -9.66 7.14
N ALA A 120 4.45 -10.53 6.14
CA ALA A 120 4.56 -11.98 6.33
C ALA A 120 5.96 -12.41 6.77
N ASP A 121 6.14 -13.71 6.95
CA ASP A 121 7.45 -14.29 7.24
C ASP A 121 8.41 -14.10 6.06
N ILE A 122 9.72 -14.14 6.33
CA ILE A 122 10.78 -13.88 5.35
C ILE A 122 10.75 -14.86 4.17
N GLU A 123 10.28 -16.08 4.39
CA GLU A 123 10.17 -17.11 3.35
C GLU A 123 8.94 -16.93 2.45
N PHE A 124 7.92 -16.20 2.90
CA PHE A 124 6.67 -16.01 2.16
C PHE A 124 6.85 -15.54 0.71
N PRO A 125 7.71 -14.55 0.39
CA PRO A 125 7.95 -14.16 -1.00
C PRO A 125 8.59 -15.29 -1.82
N ASN A 126 9.48 -16.07 -1.21
CA ASN A 126 10.12 -17.20 -1.88
C ASN A 126 9.11 -18.31 -2.21
N ASP A 127 8.17 -18.58 -1.32
CA ASP A 127 7.11 -19.57 -1.49
C ASP A 127 6.14 -19.23 -2.65
N LEU A 128 6.12 -17.99 -3.11
CA LEU A 128 5.30 -17.53 -4.25
C LEU A 128 6.09 -17.42 -5.57
N LEU A 129 7.40 -17.68 -5.54
CA LEU A 129 8.25 -17.44 -6.72
C LEU A 129 7.82 -18.23 -7.93
N GLN A 130 7.56 -19.52 -7.76
CA GLN A 130 7.24 -20.42 -8.86
C GLN A 130 5.88 -20.05 -9.46
N GLU A 131 4.91 -19.78 -8.61
CA GLU A 131 3.54 -19.44 -9.00
C GLU A 131 3.49 -18.13 -9.77
N LEU A 132 4.24 -17.12 -9.31
CA LEU A 132 4.32 -15.81 -9.99
C LEU A 132 5.14 -15.84 -11.28
N ASP A 133 6.15 -16.70 -11.37
CA ASP A 133 6.94 -16.89 -12.61
C ASP A 133 6.13 -17.61 -13.68
N ARG A 134 5.52 -18.74 -13.31
CA ARG A 134 4.81 -19.62 -14.25
C ARG A 134 3.35 -19.24 -14.43
N MET A 135 2.79 -18.44 -13.50
CA MET A 135 1.36 -18.13 -13.42
C MET A 135 0.50 -19.40 -13.40
N GLU A 136 0.96 -20.39 -12.65
CA GLU A 136 0.26 -21.67 -12.45
C GLU A 136 0.60 -22.26 -11.08
N PHE A 137 -0.31 -23.10 -10.58
CA PHE A 137 -0.07 -23.94 -9.40
C PHE A 137 -0.89 -25.23 -9.49
N PHE A 138 -0.49 -26.23 -8.71
CA PHE A 138 -1.14 -27.53 -8.66
C PHE A 138 -2.05 -27.64 -7.44
N VAL A 139 -3.25 -28.19 -7.63
CA VAL A 139 -4.23 -28.47 -6.58
C VAL A 139 -4.18 -29.95 -6.24
N TYR A 140 -3.58 -30.29 -5.12
CA TYR A 140 -3.30 -31.68 -4.74
C TYR A 140 -4.56 -32.52 -4.56
N GLU A 141 -5.63 -31.94 -4.02
CA GLU A 141 -6.87 -32.61 -3.70
C GLU A 141 -7.67 -33.00 -4.94
N THR A 142 -7.57 -32.25 -6.02
CA THR A 142 -8.28 -32.50 -7.29
C THR A 142 -7.39 -33.04 -8.39
N GLY A 143 -6.06 -32.94 -8.23
CA GLY A 143 -5.09 -33.29 -9.27
C GLY A 143 -5.07 -32.32 -10.46
N GLU A 144 -5.66 -31.15 -10.31
CA GLU A 144 -5.76 -30.15 -11.38
C GLU A 144 -4.64 -29.12 -11.29
N THR A 145 -4.16 -28.64 -12.44
CA THR A 145 -3.29 -27.47 -12.52
C THR A 145 -4.11 -26.24 -12.91
N ILE A 146 -4.10 -25.24 -12.06
CA ILE A 146 -4.70 -23.93 -12.36
C ILE A 146 -3.63 -23.10 -13.05
N ARG A 147 -3.91 -22.64 -14.27
CA ARG A 147 -2.99 -21.86 -15.09
C ARG A 147 -3.69 -20.62 -15.63
N ALA A 148 -3.01 -19.48 -15.59
CA ALA A 148 -3.50 -18.25 -16.18
C ALA A 148 -3.44 -18.32 -17.72
N THR A 149 -4.60 -18.28 -18.35
CA THR A 149 -4.72 -18.17 -19.82
C THR A 149 -4.38 -16.74 -20.29
N VAL A 150 -4.66 -15.76 -19.47
CA VAL A 150 -4.29 -14.35 -19.66
C VAL A 150 -3.51 -13.89 -18.43
N ARG A 151 -2.25 -13.53 -18.63
CA ARG A 151 -1.35 -13.17 -17.53
C ARG A 151 -1.84 -11.91 -16.82
N PRO A 152 -2.09 -11.89 -15.49
CA PRO A 152 -2.49 -10.71 -14.74
C PRO A 152 -1.35 -9.69 -14.69
N ILE A 153 -1.70 -8.41 -14.49
CA ILE A 153 -0.74 -7.38 -14.07
C ILE A 153 -0.59 -7.52 -12.56
N VAL A 154 0.59 -7.90 -12.08
CA VAL A 154 0.84 -8.08 -10.65
C VAL A 154 1.55 -6.86 -10.11
N ILE A 155 0.96 -6.23 -9.10
CA ILE A 155 1.56 -5.12 -8.34
C ILE A 155 1.74 -5.58 -6.91
N ILE A 156 2.96 -5.44 -6.39
CA ILE A 156 3.34 -5.87 -5.05
C ILE A 156 3.83 -4.65 -4.29
N THR A 157 3.33 -4.43 -3.08
CA THR A 157 3.77 -3.31 -2.24
C THR A 157 4.59 -3.78 -1.05
N SER A 158 5.52 -2.92 -0.59
CA SER A 158 6.31 -3.13 0.61
C SER A 158 6.59 -1.79 1.30
N ASN A 159 6.45 -1.76 2.62
CA ASN A 159 6.80 -0.61 3.46
C ASN A 159 8.27 -0.61 3.90
N ASN A 160 9.06 -1.57 3.41
CA ASN A 160 10.44 -1.77 3.78
C ASN A 160 10.65 -2.09 5.27
N GLU A 161 9.66 -2.77 5.89
CA GLU A 161 9.75 -3.23 7.28
C GLU A 161 10.72 -4.40 7.42
N LYS A 162 10.78 -5.26 6.38
CA LYS A 162 11.72 -6.38 6.28
C LYS A 162 12.37 -6.40 4.90
N GLU A 163 13.58 -6.93 4.83
CA GLU A 163 14.25 -7.18 3.56
C GLU A 163 13.58 -8.34 2.81
N LEU A 164 13.44 -8.17 1.50
CA LEU A 164 12.91 -9.21 0.63
C LEU A 164 14.07 -10.02 0.04
N PRO A 165 13.90 -11.34 -0.16
CA PRO A 165 14.95 -12.20 -0.70
C PRO A 165 15.42 -11.77 -2.09
N ASP A 166 16.71 -11.85 -2.36
CA ASP A 166 17.31 -11.51 -3.66
C ASP A 166 16.69 -12.27 -4.83
N ALA A 167 16.36 -13.55 -4.61
CA ALA A 167 15.72 -14.39 -5.61
C ALA A 167 14.36 -13.81 -6.04
N PHE A 168 13.59 -13.25 -5.11
CA PHE A 168 12.33 -12.59 -5.37
C PHE A 168 12.53 -11.25 -6.08
N LEU A 169 13.47 -10.42 -5.60
CA LEU A 169 13.77 -9.10 -6.19
C LEU A 169 14.14 -9.19 -7.68
N ARG A 170 14.95 -10.20 -8.07
CA ARG A 170 15.37 -10.42 -9.46
C ARG A 170 14.22 -10.73 -10.43
N ARG A 171 13.09 -11.21 -9.92
CA ARG A 171 11.89 -11.55 -10.72
C ARG A 171 10.94 -10.38 -10.89
N CYS A 172 11.08 -9.35 -10.06
CA CYS A 172 10.24 -8.18 -10.10
C CYS A 172 10.87 -7.05 -10.92
N PHE A 173 10.03 -6.20 -11.51
CA PHE A 173 10.44 -4.86 -11.87
C PHE A 173 10.34 -3.99 -10.62
N PHE A 174 11.40 -3.31 -10.24
CA PHE A 174 11.48 -2.57 -8.99
C PHE A 174 11.26 -1.08 -9.20
N HIS A 175 10.46 -0.46 -8.32
CA HIS A 175 10.33 1.00 -8.23
C HIS A 175 10.26 1.43 -6.77
N TYR A 176 10.98 2.50 -6.43
CA TYR A 176 10.92 3.11 -5.10
C TYR A 176 10.19 4.44 -5.16
N ILE A 177 9.03 4.53 -4.51
CA ILE A 177 8.30 5.79 -4.36
C ILE A 177 8.94 6.58 -3.22
N ARG A 178 9.58 7.69 -3.58
CA ARG A 178 10.12 8.63 -2.60
C ARG A 178 8.99 9.38 -1.91
N PHE A 179 9.24 9.83 -0.70
CA PHE A 179 8.31 10.74 -0.05
C PHE A 179 8.16 12.00 -0.92
N PRO A 180 6.93 12.47 -1.20
CA PRO A 180 6.72 13.59 -2.10
C PRO A 180 7.42 14.85 -1.59
N ASP A 181 7.92 15.68 -2.49
CA ASP A 181 8.36 17.03 -2.18
C ASP A 181 7.16 17.97 -1.96
N VAL A 182 7.44 19.22 -1.55
CA VAL A 182 6.40 20.20 -1.23
C VAL A 182 5.46 20.45 -2.40
N GLU A 183 6.00 20.52 -3.64
CA GLU A 183 5.20 20.78 -4.83
C GLU A 183 4.31 19.59 -5.18
N THR A 184 4.84 18.38 -5.07
CA THR A 184 4.09 17.16 -5.31
C THR A 184 3.01 16.96 -4.25
N LEU A 185 3.34 17.19 -2.96
CA LEU A 185 2.36 17.07 -1.89
C LEU A 185 1.26 18.13 -2.02
N HIS A 186 1.59 19.34 -2.50
CA HIS A 186 0.60 20.38 -2.80
C HIS A 186 -0.40 19.89 -3.86
N LYS A 187 0.09 19.28 -4.96
CA LYS A 187 -0.77 18.69 -6.00
C LYS A 187 -1.64 17.57 -5.45
N ILE A 188 -1.09 16.74 -4.56
CA ILE A 188 -1.84 15.67 -3.89
C ILE A 188 -2.98 16.28 -3.05
N VAL A 189 -2.71 17.34 -2.30
CA VAL A 189 -3.75 18.06 -1.52
C VAL A 189 -4.83 18.61 -2.44
N ASP A 190 -4.47 19.22 -3.58
CA ASP A 190 -5.43 19.77 -4.55
C ASP A 190 -6.34 18.69 -5.14
N VAL A 191 -5.80 17.50 -5.39
CA VAL A 191 -6.57 16.34 -5.88
C VAL A 191 -7.56 15.87 -4.83
N HIS A 192 -7.15 15.80 -3.55
CA HIS A 192 -8.00 15.29 -2.47
C HIS A 192 -9.02 16.33 -1.97
N TYR A 193 -8.68 17.61 -2.03
CA TYR A 193 -9.49 18.72 -1.52
C TYR A 193 -9.61 19.86 -2.52
N PRO A 194 -10.34 19.63 -3.64
CA PRO A 194 -10.49 20.65 -4.67
C PRO A 194 -11.16 21.93 -4.09
N GLY A 195 -10.57 23.09 -4.39
CA GLY A 195 -11.08 24.39 -3.93
C GLY A 195 -10.65 24.81 -2.52
N ILE A 196 -9.76 24.06 -1.87
CA ILE A 196 -9.17 24.48 -0.59
C ILE A 196 -8.40 25.82 -0.71
N LYS A 197 -8.42 26.63 0.35
CA LYS A 197 -7.70 27.90 0.41
C LYS A 197 -6.18 27.68 0.29
N GLN A 198 -5.58 28.10 -0.81
CA GLN A 198 -4.17 27.87 -1.14
C GLN A 198 -3.19 28.43 -0.11
N ASN A 199 -3.54 29.55 0.53
CA ASN A 199 -2.70 30.15 1.59
C ASN A 199 -2.62 29.26 2.82
N LEU A 200 -3.70 28.58 3.19
CA LEU A 200 -3.72 27.60 4.28
C LEU A 200 -2.88 26.37 3.93
N VAL A 201 -3.05 25.84 2.73
CA VAL A 201 -2.25 24.68 2.26
C VAL A 201 -0.76 24.99 2.32
N ARG A 202 -0.32 26.15 1.80
CA ARG A 202 1.09 26.53 1.82
C ARG A 202 1.62 26.64 3.25
N ALA A 203 0.89 27.29 4.15
CA ALA A 203 1.30 27.42 5.55
C ALA A 203 1.39 26.06 6.24
N ALA A 204 0.38 25.20 6.03
CA ALA A 204 0.34 23.85 6.57
C ALA A 204 1.49 22.98 6.03
N LEU A 205 1.74 22.97 4.73
CA LEU A 205 2.84 22.19 4.16
C LEU A 205 4.21 22.67 4.62
N THR A 206 4.43 23.98 4.76
CA THR A 206 5.67 24.51 5.33
C THR A 206 5.90 23.94 6.73
N GLN A 207 4.92 24.05 7.62
CA GLN A 207 5.01 23.52 8.98
C GLN A 207 5.14 21.98 9.00
N PHE A 208 4.43 21.28 8.12
CA PHE A 208 4.51 19.83 8.00
C PHE A 208 5.93 19.34 7.68
N TYR A 209 6.63 19.99 6.74
CA TYR A 209 8.00 19.61 6.41
C TYR A 209 8.98 20.02 7.52
N GLU A 210 8.78 21.16 8.15
CA GLU A 210 9.56 21.53 9.35
C GLU A 210 9.43 20.48 10.45
N ILE A 211 8.22 19.94 10.68
CA ILE A 211 7.99 18.85 11.63
C ILE A 211 8.73 17.58 11.19
N ARG A 212 8.62 17.19 9.92
CA ARG A 212 9.28 15.98 9.41
C ARG A 212 10.80 16.04 9.49
N ASP A 213 11.37 17.23 9.42
CA ASP A 213 12.81 17.47 9.43
C ASP A 213 13.38 17.58 10.85
N VAL A 214 12.54 17.55 11.90
CA VAL A 214 13.00 17.54 13.28
C VAL A 214 13.83 16.28 13.56
N PRO A 215 15.11 16.44 13.97
CA PRO A 215 15.96 15.29 14.30
C PRO A 215 15.43 14.50 15.48
N GLY A 216 15.48 13.19 15.41
CA GLY A 216 15.14 12.29 16.52
C GLY A 216 13.65 11.88 16.56
N LEU A 217 12.83 12.24 15.57
CA LEU A 217 11.50 11.68 15.42
C LEU A 217 11.57 10.16 15.25
N LYS A 218 10.79 9.44 16.05
CA LYS A 218 10.62 7.99 15.94
C LYS A 218 9.76 7.62 14.73
N LYS A 219 8.74 8.42 14.47
CA LYS A 219 7.85 8.23 13.35
C LYS A 219 7.59 9.56 12.63
N LYS A 220 8.18 9.70 11.44
CA LYS A 220 7.90 10.85 10.58
C LYS A 220 6.45 10.78 10.09
N PRO A 221 5.68 11.89 10.15
CA PRO A 221 4.31 11.90 9.65
C PRO A 221 4.28 11.64 8.14
N SER A 222 3.30 10.85 7.71
CA SER A 222 3.09 10.40 6.33
C SER A 222 2.23 11.37 5.51
N THR A 223 2.09 11.11 4.21
CA THR A 223 1.19 11.86 3.33
C THR A 223 -0.26 11.77 3.79
N SER A 224 -0.72 10.59 4.24
CA SER A 224 -2.09 10.42 4.74
C SER A 224 -2.33 11.27 5.99
N GLU A 225 -1.35 11.31 6.91
CA GLU A 225 -1.42 12.12 8.13
C GLU A 225 -1.41 13.63 7.81
N ALA A 226 -0.67 14.05 6.76
CA ALA A 226 -0.72 15.44 6.27
C ALA A 226 -2.11 15.81 5.74
N LEU A 227 -2.72 14.93 4.94
CA LEU A 227 -4.07 15.14 4.40
C LEU A 227 -5.11 15.24 5.52
N ASP A 228 -5.08 14.30 6.48
CA ASP A 228 -5.97 14.33 7.64
C ASP A 228 -5.79 15.62 8.47
N TRP A 229 -4.56 16.03 8.70
CA TRP A 229 -4.26 17.26 9.44
C TRP A 229 -4.77 18.49 8.73
N ILE A 230 -4.52 18.63 7.42
CA ILE A 230 -5.03 19.77 6.62
C ILE A 230 -6.56 19.79 6.64
N ARG A 231 -7.23 18.64 6.55
CA ARG A 231 -8.68 18.54 6.67
C ARG A 231 -9.19 19.05 8.02
N LEU A 232 -8.51 18.72 9.11
CA LEU A 232 -8.85 19.19 10.45
C LEU A 232 -8.62 20.70 10.60
N LEU A 233 -7.52 21.25 10.05
CA LEU A 233 -7.27 22.69 10.04
C LEU A 233 -8.40 23.46 9.33
N VAL A 234 -8.95 22.91 8.25
CA VAL A 234 -10.11 23.48 7.55
C VAL A 234 -11.37 23.37 8.40
N ALA A 235 -11.61 22.21 9.02
CA ALA A 235 -12.81 21.98 9.84
C ALA A 235 -12.88 22.91 11.07
N ASP A 236 -11.73 23.22 11.68
CA ASP A 236 -11.59 24.10 12.83
C ASP A 236 -11.39 25.58 12.45
N ASP A 237 -11.55 25.92 11.14
CA ASP A 237 -11.39 27.28 10.58
C ASP A 237 -10.09 27.97 11.02
N ILE A 238 -8.99 27.20 11.08
CA ILE A 238 -7.67 27.72 11.48
C ILE A 238 -7.16 28.68 10.40
N ALA A 239 -6.79 29.90 10.83
CA ALA A 239 -6.24 30.87 9.90
C ALA A 239 -4.79 30.56 9.51
N PRO A 240 -4.38 30.81 8.25
CA PRO A 240 -2.98 30.62 7.82
C PRO A 240 -1.96 31.41 8.66
N GLU A 241 -2.36 32.55 9.17
CA GLU A 241 -1.55 33.43 10.02
C GLU A 241 -1.23 32.77 11.36
N ASP A 242 -2.18 32.02 11.92
CA ASP A 242 -2.01 31.30 13.18
C ASP A 242 -0.93 30.24 13.08
N LEU A 243 -0.88 29.53 11.93
CA LEU A 243 0.16 28.53 11.69
C LEU A 243 1.54 29.16 11.52
N ARG A 244 1.62 30.33 10.87
CA ARG A 244 2.88 31.06 10.66
C ARG A 244 3.41 31.71 11.94
N ALA A 245 2.49 32.08 12.87
CA ALA A 245 2.85 32.68 14.13
C ALA A 245 3.38 31.67 15.17
N GLU A 246 3.23 30.36 14.93
CA GLU A 246 3.76 29.34 15.82
C GLU A 246 5.29 29.36 15.83
N PRO A 247 5.92 29.32 17.01
CA PRO A 247 7.38 29.23 17.11
C PRO A 247 7.88 27.95 16.43
N LYS A 248 9.06 28.04 15.78
CA LYS A 248 9.74 26.83 15.28
C LYS A 248 9.87 25.79 16.39
N ASN A 249 9.57 24.55 16.08
CA ASN A 249 9.57 23.43 17.02
C ASN A 249 8.50 23.50 18.14
N ALA A 250 7.51 24.36 18.03
CA ALA A 250 6.34 24.29 18.90
C ALA A 250 5.54 23.01 18.61
N LEU A 251 4.79 22.54 19.61
CA LEU A 251 3.83 21.45 19.39
C LEU A 251 2.74 21.97 18.44
N PRO A 252 2.58 21.37 17.24
CA PRO A 252 1.66 21.91 16.24
C PRO A 252 0.21 21.79 16.70
N LYS A 253 -0.64 22.72 16.25
CA LYS A 253 -2.10 22.60 16.45
C LYS A 253 -2.58 21.26 15.91
N LEU A 254 -3.50 20.62 16.61
CA LEU A 254 -4.05 19.31 16.22
C LEU A 254 -2.96 18.22 15.99
N HIS A 255 -1.87 18.31 16.75
CA HIS A 255 -0.69 17.46 16.63
C HIS A 255 -1.00 15.95 16.61
N GLY A 256 -2.09 15.52 17.26
CA GLY A 256 -2.51 14.12 17.24
C GLY A 256 -2.83 13.58 15.84
N ALA A 257 -3.05 14.44 14.84
CA ALA A 257 -3.13 14.01 13.44
C ALA A 257 -1.77 13.63 12.88
N LEU A 258 -0.70 14.34 13.27
CA LEU A 258 0.66 14.20 12.73
C LEU A 258 1.56 13.29 13.58
N LEU A 259 1.54 13.46 14.90
CA LEU A 259 2.42 12.73 15.84
C LEU A 259 1.67 11.53 16.40
N LYS A 260 2.12 10.34 16.03
CA LYS A 260 1.51 9.05 16.41
C LYS A 260 2.34 8.28 17.45
N ASN A 261 3.33 8.94 18.05
CA ASN A 261 4.21 8.35 19.05
C ASN A 261 4.36 9.32 20.22
N GLU A 262 4.18 8.84 21.44
CA GLU A 262 4.29 9.63 22.67
C GLU A 262 5.68 10.28 22.84
N GLN A 263 6.73 9.55 22.45
CA GLN A 263 8.11 10.07 22.52
C GLN A 263 8.31 11.27 21.59
N ASP A 264 7.61 11.30 20.45
CA ASP A 264 7.67 12.41 19.51
C ASP A 264 6.95 13.64 20.07
N VAL A 265 5.80 13.46 20.76
CA VAL A 265 5.11 14.54 21.46
C VAL A 265 6.02 15.16 22.54
N HIS A 266 6.63 14.31 23.38
CA HIS A 266 7.59 14.77 24.41
C HIS A 266 8.84 15.44 23.82
N LEU A 267 9.28 15.02 22.62
CA LEU A 267 10.38 15.69 21.92
C LEU A 267 9.99 17.14 21.62
N PHE A 268 8.82 17.38 21.05
CA PHE A 268 8.33 18.74 20.74
C PHE A 268 8.12 19.58 21.99
N GLU A 269 7.57 19.02 23.08
CA GLU A 269 7.43 19.73 24.37
C GLU A 269 8.79 20.20 24.92
N ARG A 270 9.81 19.34 24.84
CA ARG A 270 11.18 19.69 25.25
C ARG A 270 11.79 20.79 24.37
N LEU A 271 11.63 20.68 23.05
CA LEU A 271 12.13 21.69 22.12
C LEU A 271 11.46 23.06 22.36
N ALA A 272 10.15 23.07 22.57
CA ALA A 272 9.40 24.29 22.90
C ALA A 272 9.88 24.89 24.24
N PHE A 273 10.15 24.06 25.25
CA PHE A 273 10.67 24.53 26.53
C PHE A 273 12.06 25.14 26.40
N MET A 274 12.95 24.51 25.62
CA MET A 274 14.31 25.03 25.38
C MET A 274 14.29 26.36 24.64
N ALA A 275 13.42 26.51 23.63
CA ALA A 275 13.27 27.73 22.87
C ALA A 275 12.83 28.92 23.72
N ARG A 276 11.92 28.71 24.72
CA ARG A 276 11.47 29.74 25.67
C ARG A 276 12.57 30.21 26.64
N ARG A 277 13.63 29.42 26.84
CA ARG A 277 14.75 29.79 27.74
C ARG A 277 15.86 30.56 27.06
N GLN A 278 15.88 30.55 25.71
CA GLN A 278 16.92 31.22 24.92
C GLN A 278 16.48 32.56 24.34
N GLY A 279 15.19 32.88 24.41
CA GLY A 279 14.64 34.21 24.06
C GLY A 279 14.23 34.99 25.29
#